data_6d5d97a40b904e9ebc1f0d922e425b44
#
_entry.id   6d5d97a40b904e9ebc1f0d922e425b44
#
_cell.length_a   1.000
_cell.length_b   1.000
_cell.length_c   1.000
_cell.angle_alpha   90.00
_cell.angle_beta   90.00
_cell.angle_gamma   90.00
#
_symmetry.space_group_name_H-M   'P 1'
#
loop_
_entity.id
_entity.type
_entity.pdbx_description
1 polymer ?
#
loop_
_entity_poly.entity_id
_entity_poly.type
_entity_poly.pdbx_seq_one_letter_code
_entity_poly.pdbx_strand_id
1 'polypeptide(L)'
;MKVMISQPMAGKTDEEIVETREKAKAELEELGYEFINTLFTDEWYSKEAMAERGVVQVPLCYLAKSLENMSKCHAVYFCKGWKSARGCRIEHDAAVAYGLAVLYED
;
A
#
# COMPACT_ATOMS: atom_id res chain seq x y z
N MET A 1 -5.97 4.00 -15.67
CA MET A 1 -6.44 3.49 -14.36
C MET A 1 -5.36 3.79 -13.34
N LYS A 2 -5.75 4.33 -12.20
CA LYS A 2 -4.84 4.59 -11.08
C LYS A 2 -4.78 3.36 -10.18
N VAL A 3 -3.57 2.95 -9.81
CA VAL A 3 -3.33 1.73 -9.05
C VAL A 3 -2.52 2.03 -7.79
N MET A 4 -2.91 1.44 -6.67
CA MET A 4 -2.12 1.44 -5.44
C MET A 4 -1.37 0.12 -5.36
N ILE A 5 -0.11 0.16 -4.93
CA ILE A 5 0.70 -1.04 -4.73
C ILE A 5 0.62 -1.43 -3.26
N SER A 6 0.13 -2.64 -2.97
CA SER A 6 0.11 -3.22 -1.64
C SER A 6 1.25 -4.22 -1.52
N GLN A 7 2.16 -3.97 -0.61
CA GLN A 7 3.44 -4.65 -0.53
C GLN A 7 3.75 -5.08 0.90
N PRO A 8 4.06 -6.38 1.14
CA PRO A 8 4.52 -6.83 2.45
C PRO A 8 5.86 -6.19 2.81
N MET A 9 5.96 -5.62 4.01
CA MET A 9 7.18 -4.95 4.45
C MET A 9 7.81 -5.55 5.71
N ALA A 10 7.02 -6.21 6.55
CA ALA A 10 7.51 -6.79 7.80
C ALA A 10 8.57 -7.85 7.54
N GLY A 11 9.70 -7.75 8.21
CA GLY A 11 10.81 -8.70 8.08
C GLY A 11 11.64 -8.55 6.81
N LYS A 12 11.42 -7.50 6.03
CA LYS A 12 12.16 -7.26 4.80
C LYS A 12 13.14 -6.11 4.96
N THR A 13 14.25 -6.18 4.23
CA THR A 13 15.23 -5.07 4.19
C THR A 13 14.69 -3.95 3.32
N ASP A 14 15.25 -2.75 3.49
CA ASP A 14 14.90 -1.61 2.65
C ASP A 14 15.17 -1.90 1.17
N GLU A 15 16.29 -2.59 0.88
CA GLU A 15 16.64 -2.98 -0.49
C GLU A 15 15.60 -3.90 -1.11
N GLU A 16 15.14 -4.91 -0.34
CA GLU A 16 14.09 -5.83 -0.80
C GLU A 16 12.78 -5.11 -1.06
N ILE A 17 12.43 -4.16 -0.21
CA ILE A 17 11.20 -3.35 -0.35
C ILE A 17 11.27 -2.52 -1.63
N VAL A 18 12.39 -1.84 -1.88
CA VAL A 18 12.58 -1.01 -3.07
C VAL A 18 12.56 -1.86 -4.34
N GLU A 19 13.25 -3.00 -4.33
CA GLU A 19 13.32 -3.90 -5.48
C GLU A 19 11.92 -4.43 -5.86
N THR A 20 11.16 -4.88 -4.87
CA THR A 20 9.80 -5.35 -5.09
C THR A 20 8.91 -4.25 -5.68
N ARG A 21 9.03 -3.04 -5.15
CA ARG A 21 8.26 -1.89 -5.62
C ARG A 21 8.61 -1.50 -7.06
N GLU A 22 9.90 -1.48 -7.38
CA GLU A 22 10.34 -1.14 -8.73
C GLU A 22 9.86 -2.17 -9.76
N LYS A 23 9.86 -3.44 -9.40
CA LYS A 23 9.32 -4.50 -10.25
C LYS A 23 7.82 -4.31 -10.49
N ALA A 24 7.05 -4.01 -9.43
CA ALA A 24 5.63 -3.75 -9.54
C ALA A 24 5.34 -2.54 -10.42
N LYS A 25 6.10 -1.45 -10.26
CA LYS A 25 5.98 -0.26 -11.07
C LYS A 25 6.20 -0.57 -12.55
N ALA A 26 7.24 -1.35 -12.86
CA ALA A 26 7.55 -1.72 -14.24
C ALA A 26 6.41 -2.51 -14.88
N GLU A 27 5.82 -3.45 -14.15
CA GLU A 27 4.68 -4.23 -14.65
C GLU A 27 3.46 -3.34 -14.92
N LEU A 28 3.19 -2.40 -14.02
CA LEU A 28 2.06 -1.48 -14.16
C LEU A 28 2.26 -0.51 -15.33
N GLU A 29 3.48 -0.04 -15.53
CA GLU A 29 3.83 0.83 -16.66
C GLU A 29 3.62 0.11 -18.00
N GLU A 30 4.01 -1.16 -18.09
CA GLU A 30 3.78 -1.97 -19.28
C GLU A 30 2.30 -2.12 -19.59
N LEU A 31 1.46 -2.18 -18.56
CA LEU A 31 0.01 -2.26 -18.71
C LEU A 31 -0.64 -0.91 -18.99
N GLY A 32 0.14 0.16 -18.98
CA GLY A 32 -0.37 1.52 -19.22
C GLY A 32 -1.10 2.14 -18.05
N TYR A 33 -0.88 1.65 -16.84
CA TYR A 33 -1.54 2.16 -15.65
C TYR A 33 -0.67 3.19 -14.91
N GLU A 34 -1.34 4.16 -14.28
CA GLU A 34 -0.69 5.08 -13.34
C GLU A 34 -0.67 4.43 -11.97
N PHE A 35 0.37 4.67 -11.20
CA PHE A 35 0.38 4.26 -9.79
C PHE A 35 0.58 5.49 -8.91
N ILE A 36 0.01 5.45 -7.71
CA ILE A 36 0.22 6.51 -6.74
C ILE A 36 1.36 6.12 -5.81
N ASN A 37 2.15 7.13 -5.40
CA ASN A 37 3.22 6.91 -4.43
C ASN A 37 2.59 6.76 -3.04
N THR A 38 2.75 5.58 -2.45
CA THR A 38 2.20 5.28 -1.13
C THR A 38 3.26 5.26 -0.04
N LEU A 39 4.46 5.78 -0.32
CA LEU A 39 5.47 5.94 0.72
C LEU A 39 5.02 7.05 1.67
N PHE A 40 5.18 6.79 2.97
CA PHE A 40 4.75 7.71 4.01
C PHE A 40 5.79 8.82 4.23
N THR A 41 5.86 9.75 3.28
CA THR A 41 6.73 10.93 3.38
C THR A 41 5.98 12.16 3.88
N ASP A 42 4.70 12.02 4.15
CA ASP A 42 3.81 13.08 4.59
C ASP A 42 4.08 13.42 6.07
N GLU A 43 4.30 14.68 6.37
CA GLU A 43 4.52 15.15 7.75
C GLU A 43 3.37 14.80 8.69
N TRP A 44 2.17 14.62 8.17
CA TRP A 44 1.01 14.19 8.94
C TRP A 44 1.26 12.84 9.65
N TYR A 45 2.16 12.03 9.09
CA TYR A 45 2.53 10.71 9.62
C TYR A 45 3.91 10.70 10.28
N SER A 46 4.47 11.87 10.60
CA SER A 46 5.67 11.97 11.43
C SER A 46 5.34 11.54 12.85
N LYS A 47 6.35 11.14 13.61
CA LYS A 47 6.17 10.75 15.01
C LYS A 47 5.52 11.86 15.81
N GLU A 48 5.98 13.10 15.58
CA GLU A 48 5.50 14.28 16.28
C GLU A 48 4.03 14.56 15.97
N ALA A 49 3.67 14.55 14.70
CA ALA A 49 2.30 14.82 14.28
C ALA A 49 1.33 13.75 14.76
N MET A 50 1.73 12.48 14.71
CA MET A 50 0.92 11.40 15.24
C MET A 50 0.73 11.50 16.74
N ALA A 51 1.79 11.83 17.48
CA ALA A 51 1.72 11.99 18.93
C ALA A 51 0.77 13.16 19.30
N GLU A 52 0.82 14.26 18.56
CA GLU A 52 -0.07 15.41 18.77
C GLU A 52 -1.54 15.04 18.57
N ARG A 53 -1.84 14.12 17.64
CA ARG A 53 -3.20 13.64 17.40
C ARG A 53 -3.64 12.55 18.36
N GLY A 54 -2.77 12.12 19.28
CA GLY A 54 -3.07 11.06 20.22
C GLY A 54 -3.01 9.67 19.63
N VAL A 55 -2.23 9.46 18.58
CA VAL A 55 -2.09 8.13 17.96
C VAL A 55 -1.36 7.20 18.92
N VAL A 56 -2.01 6.09 19.26
CA VAL A 56 -1.45 5.04 20.11
C VAL A 56 -1.05 3.84 19.26
N GLN A 57 -1.88 3.49 18.28
CA GLN A 57 -1.64 2.35 17.38
C GLN A 57 -1.07 2.86 16.05
N VAL A 58 0.26 3.03 16.00
CA VAL A 58 0.94 3.56 14.82
C VAL A 58 0.70 2.71 13.57
N PRO A 59 0.83 1.37 13.63
CA PRO A 59 0.55 0.55 12.43
C PRO A 59 -0.89 0.71 11.93
N LEU A 60 -1.85 0.90 12.82
CA LEU A 60 -3.23 1.12 12.44
C LEU A 60 -3.42 2.48 11.76
N CYS A 61 -2.69 3.49 12.23
CA CYS A 61 -2.70 4.81 11.62
C CYS A 61 -2.15 4.75 10.18
N TYR A 62 -1.09 3.98 9.94
CA TYR A 62 -0.55 3.76 8.61
C TYR A 62 -1.54 3.01 7.71
N LEU A 63 -2.25 2.04 8.27
CA LEU A 63 -3.29 1.34 7.52
C LEU A 63 -4.41 2.31 7.10
N ALA A 64 -4.78 3.22 7.99
CA ALA A 64 -5.79 4.24 7.68
C ALA A 64 -5.35 5.10 6.48
N LYS A 65 -4.06 5.46 6.42
CA LYS A 65 -3.50 6.18 5.27
C LYS A 65 -3.60 5.35 3.99
N SER A 66 -3.29 4.07 4.08
CA SER A 66 -3.39 3.17 2.93
C SER A 66 -4.82 3.08 2.41
N LEU A 67 -5.79 2.99 3.31
CA LEU A 67 -7.21 2.96 2.93
C LEU A 67 -7.64 4.27 2.27
N GLU A 68 -7.15 5.41 2.76
CA GLU A 68 -7.41 6.69 2.12
C GLU A 68 -6.81 6.71 0.70
N ASN A 69 -5.57 6.22 0.55
CA ASN A 69 -4.94 6.12 -0.76
C ASN A 69 -5.74 5.23 -1.71
N MET A 70 -6.27 4.11 -1.21
CA MET A 70 -7.15 3.22 -2.00
C MET A 70 -8.37 3.96 -2.52
N SER A 71 -8.91 4.89 -1.74
CA SER A 71 -10.09 5.66 -2.15
C SER A 71 -9.85 6.54 -3.38
N LYS A 72 -8.58 6.76 -3.72
CA LYS A 72 -8.16 7.57 -4.87
C LYS A 72 -7.79 6.69 -6.08
N CYS A 73 -7.95 5.39 -5.97
CA CYS A 73 -7.52 4.43 -6.97
C CYS A 73 -8.67 3.63 -7.56
N HIS A 74 -8.45 3.08 -8.74
CA HIS A 74 -9.38 2.18 -9.42
C HIS A 74 -9.07 0.73 -9.12
N ALA A 75 -7.81 0.44 -8.78
CA ALA A 75 -7.33 -0.92 -8.57
C ALA A 75 -6.23 -0.96 -7.52
N VAL A 76 -6.01 -2.14 -6.96
CA VAL A 76 -4.89 -2.39 -6.06
C VAL A 76 -4.09 -3.57 -6.60
N TYR A 77 -2.77 -3.43 -6.65
CA TYR A 77 -1.83 -4.45 -7.08
C TYR A 77 -1.19 -5.06 -5.83
N PHE A 78 -1.37 -6.36 -5.64
CA PHE A 78 -0.86 -7.08 -4.46
C PHE A 78 0.41 -7.83 -4.83
N CYS A 79 1.51 -7.48 -4.15
CA CYS A 79 2.78 -8.16 -4.33
C CYS A 79 2.78 -9.52 -3.66
N LYS A 80 3.67 -10.41 -4.10
CA LYS A 80 3.80 -11.77 -3.53
C LYS A 80 3.97 -11.71 -2.02
N GLY A 81 3.34 -12.65 -1.33
CA GLY A 81 3.38 -12.71 0.14
C GLY A 81 2.28 -11.89 0.82
N TRP A 82 1.41 -11.26 0.06
CA TRP A 82 0.36 -10.42 0.63
C TRP A 82 -0.55 -11.17 1.61
N LYS A 83 -0.78 -12.46 1.37
CA LYS A 83 -1.65 -13.28 2.25
C LYS A 83 -1.08 -13.46 3.64
N SER A 84 0.24 -13.32 3.81
CA SER A 84 0.91 -13.45 5.10
C SER A 84 1.11 -12.09 5.79
N ALA A 85 0.81 -10.99 5.11
CA ALA A 85 0.98 -9.65 5.64
C ALA A 85 -0.38 -9.12 6.12
N ARG A 86 -0.47 -8.79 7.41
CA ARG A 86 -1.73 -8.33 8.03
C ARG A 86 -2.35 -7.15 7.30
N GLY A 87 -1.57 -6.11 7.05
CA GLY A 87 -2.05 -4.91 6.37
C GLY A 87 -2.54 -5.19 4.96
N CYS A 88 -1.77 -6.00 4.22
CA CYS A 88 -2.15 -6.36 2.85
C CYS A 88 -3.45 -7.17 2.81
N ARG A 89 -3.67 -8.08 3.77
CA ARG A 89 -4.93 -8.84 3.85
C ARG A 89 -6.12 -7.93 4.08
N ILE A 90 -5.98 -6.96 4.97
CA ILE A 90 -7.05 -6.00 5.27
C ILE A 90 -7.32 -5.13 4.03
N GLU A 91 -6.27 -4.67 3.38
CA GLU A 91 -6.41 -3.89 2.13
C GLU A 91 -7.08 -4.71 1.04
N HIS A 92 -6.76 -6.01 0.95
CA HIS A 92 -7.39 -6.90 -0.02
C HIS A 92 -8.89 -7.04 0.25
N ASP A 93 -9.26 -7.28 1.50
CA ASP A 93 -10.66 -7.38 1.89
C ASP A 93 -11.41 -6.09 1.60
N ALA A 94 -10.80 -4.95 1.88
CA ALA A 94 -11.38 -3.65 1.60
C ALA A 94 -11.56 -3.43 0.10
N ALA A 95 -10.55 -3.77 -0.71
CA ALA A 95 -10.61 -3.62 -2.16
C ALA A 95 -11.77 -4.44 -2.75
N VAL A 96 -11.88 -5.68 -2.33
CA VAL A 96 -12.97 -6.57 -2.77
C VAL A 96 -14.32 -6.04 -2.32
N ALA A 97 -14.44 -5.64 -1.05
CA ALA A 97 -15.69 -5.18 -0.48
C ALA A 97 -16.22 -3.90 -1.18
N TYR A 98 -15.31 -3.03 -1.61
CA TYR A 98 -15.69 -1.77 -2.25
C TYR A 98 -15.59 -1.80 -3.78
N GLY A 99 -15.42 -2.98 -4.36
CA GLY A 99 -15.49 -3.15 -5.81
C GLY A 99 -14.32 -2.62 -6.61
N LEU A 100 -13.15 -2.45 -5.99
CA LEU A 100 -11.94 -2.09 -6.71
C LEU A 100 -11.42 -3.30 -7.49
N ALA A 101 -10.80 -3.05 -8.63
CA ALA A 101 -10.11 -4.11 -9.37
C ALA A 101 -8.92 -4.60 -8.56
N VAL A 102 -8.65 -5.89 -8.61
CA VAL A 102 -7.55 -6.50 -7.86
C VAL A 102 -6.58 -7.14 -8.85
N LEU A 103 -5.31 -6.74 -8.74
CA LEU A 103 -4.23 -7.26 -9.57
C LEU A 103 -3.23 -7.95 -8.66
N TYR A 104 -2.57 -8.97 -9.16
CA TYR A 104 -1.61 -9.75 -8.37
C TYR A 104 -0.29 -9.88 -9.10
N GLU A 105 0.79 -9.88 -8.36
CA GLU A 105 2.11 -10.21 -8.87
C GLU A 105 2.16 -11.71 -9.19
N ASP A 106 2.68 -12.05 -10.35
CA ASP A 106 2.84 -13.43 -10.80
C ASP A 106 3.98 -14.15 -10.09
#